data_21632d2dca59423421ed1dfc4bf8551e
#
_entry.id   21632d2dca59423421ed1dfc4bf8551e
#
_cell.length_a   1.000
_cell.length_b   1.000
_cell.length_c   1.000
_cell.angle_alpha   90.00
_cell.angle_beta   90.00
_cell.angle_gamma   90.00
#
_symmetry.space_group_name_H-M   'P 1'
#
loop_
_entity.id
_entity.type
_entity.pdbx_description
1 polymer ?
#
loop_
_entity_poly.entity_id
_entity_poly.type
_entity_poly.pdbx_seq_one_letter_code
_entity_poly.pdbx_strand_id
1 'polypeptide(L)'
;MIKAVLFDMDGVLVDTEWFYNRRRVAFMEEKGFHFDEIPDLSGSNEPAIWETLVPDDIELRERLRVEYKQVYSPDHPVPYAELLNEQTEPVMRELHERGVKCAIASSSYRELIDELVEIAGIADVLDYTISGHECSAFKPDPEIYLRAMKALGVDPAECLVIEDSPLGIEAGKRSAPASWHCVRMRASTSINREPMPLLII
;
A
#
# COMPACT_ATOMS: atom_id res chain seq x y z
N MET A 1 -3.19 11.86 23.11
CA MET A 1 -2.09 12.41 22.27
C MET A 1 -1.56 11.27 21.42
N ILE A 2 -1.36 11.47 20.10
CA ILE A 2 -0.82 10.43 19.22
C ILE A 2 0.65 10.16 19.58
N LYS A 3 0.99 8.89 19.73
CA LYS A 3 2.35 8.40 20.04
C LYS A 3 2.95 7.56 18.93
N ALA A 4 2.13 7.07 17.99
CA ALA A 4 2.62 6.34 16.84
C ALA A 4 1.77 6.62 15.59
N VAL A 5 2.43 6.60 14.43
CA VAL A 5 1.79 6.62 13.12
C VAL A 5 2.19 5.34 12.37
N LEU A 6 1.17 4.63 11.90
CA LEU A 6 1.34 3.40 11.11
C LEU A 6 0.95 3.72 9.67
N PHE A 7 1.89 3.55 8.77
CA PHE A 7 1.71 3.84 7.35
C PHE A 7 1.46 2.54 6.58
N ASP A 8 0.47 2.53 5.70
CA ASP A 8 0.53 1.62 4.57
C ASP A 8 1.66 2.04 3.63
N MET A 9 2.01 1.19 2.68
CA MET A 9 3.09 1.44 1.73
C MET A 9 2.55 1.89 0.38
N ASP A 10 1.85 0.99 -0.31
CA ASP A 10 1.35 1.19 -1.66
C ASP A 10 0.20 2.21 -1.67
N GLY A 11 0.29 3.26 -2.50
CA GLY A 11 -0.68 4.35 -2.51
C GLY A 11 -0.55 5.37 -1.37
N VAL A 12 0.39 5.17 -0.43
CA VAL A 12 0.67 6.08 0.69
C VAL A 12 2.10 6.61 0.64
N LEU A 13 3.09 5.73 0.83
CA LEU A 13 4.50 6.10 0.78
C LEU A 13 5.05 6.13 -0.64
N VAL A 14 4.44 5.35 -1.52
CA VAL A 14 4.75 5.26 -2.96
C VAL A 14 3.47 5.28 -3.79
N ASP A 15 3.47 5.97 -4.91
CA ASP A 15 2.33 6.06 -5.85
C ASP A 15 2.33 4.87 -6.82
N THR A 16 2.11 3.67 -6.28
CA THR A 16 2.20 2.40 -7.02
C THR A 16 0.89 1.96 -7.66
N GLU A 17 -0.27 2.45 -7.22
CA GLU A 17 -1.59 2.04 -7.71
C GLU A 17 -1.72 2.23 -9.23
N TRP A 18 -1.34 3.41 -9.72
CA TRP A 18 -1.31 3.71 -11.14
C TRP A 18 -0.33 2.82 -11.92
N PHE A 19 0.87 2.57 -11.35
CA PHE A 19 1.86 1.72 -11.97
C PHE A 19 1.36 0.27 -12.11
N TYR A 20 0.81 -0.29 -11.04
CA TYR A 20 0.24 -1.65 -11.06
C TYR A 20 -0.88 -1.79 -12.08
N ASN A 21 -1.75 -0.78 -12.17
CA ASN A 21 -2.83 -0.77 -13.13
C ASN A 21 -2.30 -0.81 -14.57
N ARG A 22 -1.40 0.10 -14.92
CA ARG A 22 -0.79 0.16 -16.26
C ARG A 22 0.01 -1.08 -16.61
N ARG A 23 0.77 -1.63 -15.68
CA ARG A 23 1.53 -2.86 -15.89
C ARG A 23 0.60 -4.04 -16.21
N ARG A 24 -0.55 -4.15 -15.54
CA ARG A 24 -1.54 -5.19 -15.84
C ARG A 24 -2.17 -4.99 -17.22
N VAL A 25 -2.54 -3.77 -17.55
CA VAL A 25 -3.09 -3.46 -18.88
C VAL A 25 -2.09 -3.76 -19.97
N ALA A 26 -0.83 -3.35 -19.84
CA ALA A 26 0.23 -3.66 -20.82
C ALA A 26 0.41 -5.17 -21.02
N PHE A 27 0.42 -5.95 -19.93
CA PHE A 27 0.44 -7.41 -20.01
C PHE A 27 -0.75 -7.96 -20.80
N MET A 28 -1.96 -7.47 -20.54
CA MET A 28 -3.16 -7.93 -21.24
C MET A 28 -3.15 -7.55 -22.72
N GLU A 29 -2.62 -6.37 -23.07
CA GLU A 29 -2.45 -5.94 -24.47
C GLU A 29 -1.47 -6.85 -25.21
N GLU A 30 -0.36 -7.27 -24.58
CA GLU A 30 0.56 -8.27 -25.15
C GLU A 30 -0.10 -9.64 -25.39
N LYS A 31 -1.16 -9.97 -24.62
CA LYS A 31 -1.97 -11.18 -24.80
C LYS A 31 -3.08 -11.01 -25.85
N GLY A 32 -3.15 -9.84 -26.51
CA GLY A 32 -4.12 -9.56 -27.57
C GLY A 32 -5.46 -9.00 -27.09
N PHE A 33 -5.56 -8.61 -25.82
CA PHE A 33 -6.71 -7.85 -25.32
C PHE A 33 -6.60 -6.39 -25.77
N HIS A 34 -7.71 -5.74 -25.94
CA HIS A 34 -7.78 -4.33 -26.27
C HIS A 34 -8.72 -3.60 -25.31
N PHE A 35 -8.27 -2.47 -24.80
CA PHE A 35 -9.04 -1.62 -23.89
C PHE A 35 -9.22 -0.24 -24.54
N ASP A 36 -10.46 0.16 -24.80
CA ASP A 36 -10.75 1.50 -25.30
C ASP A 36 -10.37 2.57 -24.27
N GLU A 37 -10.55 2.26 -22.99
CA GLU A 37 -10.10 3.04 -21.86
C GLU A 37 -9.43 2.12 -20.83
N ILE A 38 -8.39 2.60 -20.16
CA ILE A 38 -7.72 1.86 -19.08
C ILE A 38 -8.73 1.66 -17.94
N PRO A 39 -9.08 0.41 -17.57
CA PRO A 39 -10.00 0.17 -16.48
C PRO A 39 -9.41 0.66 -15.16
N ASP A 40 -10.23 1.31 -14.35
CA ASP A 40 -9.84 1.67 -12.98
C ASP A 40 -9.96 0.42 -12.09
N LEU A 41 -8.80 -0.11 -11.69
CA LEU A 41 -8.70 -1.29 -10.83
C LEU A 41 -8.32 -0.92 -9.38
N SER A 42 -8.20 0.39 -9.08
CA SER A 42 -7.73 0.90 -7.79
C SER A 42 -8.61 0.42 -6.63
N GLY A 43 -7.96 0.03 -5.55
CA GLY A 43 -8.63 -0.43 -4.33
C GLY A 43 -9.38 -1.75 -4.45
N SER A 44 -9.27 -2.44 -5.60
CA SER A 44 -9.84 -3.78 -5.81
C SER A 44 -8.88 -4.85 -5.30
N ASN A 45 -9.44 -5.96 -4.81
CA ASN A 45 -8.62 -7.13 -4.49
C ASN A 45 -8.22 -7.90 -5.77
N GLU A 46 -7.18 -8.73 -5.65
CA GLU A 46 -6.63 -9.45 -6.81
C GLU A 46 -7.69 -10.28 -7.58
N PRO A 47 -8.59 -11.05 -6.95
CA PRO A 47 -9.65 -11.75 -7.66
C PRO A 47 -10.56 -10.82 -8.47
N ALA A 48 -11.01 -9.72 -7.90
CA ALA A 48 -11.89 -8.76 -8.57
C ALA A 48 -11.19 -8.07 -9.75
N ILE A 49 -9.90 -7.75 -9.61
CA ILE A 49 -9.08 -7.21 -10.70
C ILE A 49 -9.09 -8.16 -11.90
N TRP A 50 -8.77 -9.44 -11.68
CA TRP A 50 -8.71 -10.42 -12.76
C TRP A 50 -10.08 -10.76 -13.33
N GLU A 51 -11.15 -10.68 -12.53
CA GLU A 51 -12.53 -10.80 -13.01
C GLU A 51 -12.92 -9.64 -13.94
N THR A 52 -12.49 -8.43 -13.63
CA THR A 52 -12.68 -7.25 -14.48
C THR A 52 -11.93 -7.38 -15.81
N LEU A 53 -10.69 -7.86 -15.78
CA LEU A 53 -9.85 -8.01 -16.97
C LEU A 53 -10.28 -9.17 -17.87
N VAL A 54 -10.80 -10.27 -17.30
CA VAL A 54 -11.24 -11.47 -18.02
C VAL A 54 -12.55 -11.98 -17.38
N PRO A 55 -13.72 -11.37 -17.69
CA PRO A 55 -14.97 -11.66 -17.01
C PRO A 55 -15.54 -13.06 -17.32
N ASP A 56 -15.45 -13.49 -18.57
CA ASP A 56 -16.25 -14.60 -19.09
C ASP A 56 -15.51 -15.95 -19.14
N ASP A 57 -14.19 -15.99 -18.95
CA ASP A 57 -13.37 -17.19 -19.06
C ASP A 57 -12.51 -17.39 -17.80
N ILE A 58 -13.00 -18.23 -16.89
CA ILE A 58 -12.35 -18.50 -15.60
C ILE A 58 -10.99 -19.21 -15.81
N GLU A 59 -10.91 -20.14 -16.76
CA GLU A 59 -9.69 -20.92 -17.01
C GLU A 59 -8.58 -20.01 -17.60
N LEU A 60 -8.94 -19.20 -18.58
CA LEU A 60 -8.05 -18.20 -19.16
C LEU A 60 -7.60 -17.16 -18.10
N ARG A 61 -8.53 -16.68 -17.28
CA ARG A 61 -8.28 -15.75 -16.17
C ARG A 61 -7.21 -16.28 -15.24
N GLU A 62 -7.34 -17.51 -14.75
CA GLU A 62 -6.39 -18.11 -13.83
C GLU A 62 -5.01 -18.32 -14.48
N ARG A 63 -4.99 -18.76 -15.74
CA ARG A 63 -3.75 -18.92 -16.49
C ARG A 63 -3.01 -17.60 -16.65
N LEU A 64 -3.70 -16.53 -17.04
CA LEU A 64 -3.11 -15.20 -17.22
C LEU A 64 -2.67 -14.61 -15.88
N ARG A 65 -3.44 -14.79 -14.81
CA ARG A 65 -3.07 -14.37 -13.46
C ARG A 65 -1.76 -15.00 -13.00
N VAL A 66 -1.62 -16.30 -13.19
CA VAL A 66 -0.41 -17.03 -12.82
C VAL A 66 0.79 -16.58 -13.67
N GLU A 67 0.62 -16.44 -14.97
CA GLU A 67 1.66 -15.98 -15.88
C GLU A 67 2.11 -14.54 -15.54
N TYR A 68 1.17 -13.64 -15.31
CA TYR A 68 1.47 -12.28 -14.85
C TYR A 68 2.31 -12.28 -13.59
N LYS A 69 1.90 -13.04 -12.58
CA LYS A 69 2.56 -13.06 -11.27
C LYS A 69 3.95 -13.70 -11.32
N GLN A 70 4.10 -14.79 -12.06
CA GLN A 70 5.34 -15.61 -12.04
C GLN A 70 6.37 -15.18 -13.08
N VAL A 71 5.93 -14.54 -14.16
CA VAL A 71 6.81 -14.20 -15.28
C VAL A 71 6.81 -12.70 -15.52
N TYR A 72 5.66 -12.12 -15.89
CA TYR A 72 5.62 -10.74 -16.35
C TYR A 72 5.98 -9.71 -15.26
N SER A 73 5.41 -9.87 -14.07
CA SER A 73 5.64 -8.93 -12.96
C SER A 73 7.10 -8.90 -12.48
N PRO A 74 7.83 -10.03 -12.36
CA PRO A 74 9.25 -10.01 -12.05
C PRO A 74 10.12 -9.35 -13.13
N ASP A 75 9.76 -9.49 -14.41
CA ASP A 75 10.49 -8.86 -15.52
C ASP A 75 10.20 -7.35 -15.63
N HIS A 76 9.17 -6.86 -14.94
CA HIS A 76 8.75 -5.46 -14.91
C HIS A 76 8.64 -4.97 -13.46
N PRO A 77 9.76 -4.85 -12.73
CA PRO A 77 9.77 -4.46 -11.32
C PRO A 77 9.20 -3.04 -11.11
N VAL A 78 8.77 -2.77 -9.89
CA VAL A 78 8.27 -1.45 -9.51
C VAL A 78 9.44 -0.48 -9.41
N PRO A 79 9.43 0.66 -10.10
CA PRO A 79 10.49 1.66 -10.01
C PRO A 79 10.28 2.54 -8.76
N TYR A 80 10.47 1.98 -7.55
CA TYR A 80 10.18 2.65 -6.29
C TYR A 80 10.82 4.03 -6.16
N ALA A 81 12.05 4.21 -6.64
CA ALA A 81 12.74 5.50 -6.59
C ALA A 81 12.02 6.62 -7.37
N GLU A 82 11.30 6.25 -8.46
CA GLU A 82 10.56 7.19 -9.28
C GLU A 82 9.15 7.47 -8.73
N LEU A 83 8.61 6.52 -7.96
CA LEU A 83 7.25 6.53 -7.43
C LEU A 83 7.20 6.95 -5.96
N LEU A 84 8.36 7.14 -5.32
CA LEU A 84 8.44 7.54 -3.92
C LEU A 84 7.75 8.90 -3.72
N ASN A 85 6.87 8.97 -2.73
CA ASN A 85 6.28 10.23 -2.32
C ASN A 85 7.36 11.11 -1.68
N GLU A 86 7.58 12.29 -2.24
CA GLU A 86 8.60 13.25 -1.79
C GLU A 86 8.43 13.68 -0.32
N GLN A 87 7.24 13.50 0.25
CA GLN A 87 6.95 13.82 1.65
C GLN A 87 7.25 12.64 2.61
N THR A 88 7.55 11.44 2.11
CA THR A 88 7.77 10.26 2.95
C THR A 88 8.89 10.48 3.97
N GLU A 89 10.09 10.81 3.52
CA GLU A 89 11.22 11.06 4.40
C GLU A 89 11.00 12.28 5.32
N PRO A 90 10.67 13.49 4.80
CA PRO A 90 10.49 14.66 5.64
C PRO A 90 9.47 14.48 6.76
N VAL A 91 8.34 13.85 6.47
CA VAL A 91 7.28 13.61 7.45
C VAL A 91 7.72 12.63 8.53
N MET A 92 8.35 11.51 8.15
CA MET A 92 8.82 10.53 9.15
C MET A 92 9.91 11.12 10.04
N ARG A 93 10.82 11.95 9.51
CA ARG A 93 11.83 12.64 10.31
C ARG A 93 11.20 13.64 11.28
N GLU A 94 10.23 14.42 10.84
CA GLU A 94 9.51 15.35 11.72
C GLU A 94 8.75 14.62 12.83
N LEU A 95 8.09 13.50 12.54
CA LEU A 95 7.42 12.67 13.54
C LEU A 95 8.43 12.12 14.57
N HIS A 96 9.56 11.60 14.11
CA HIS A 96 10.62 11.10 14.96
C HIS A 96 11.18 12.19 15.88
N GLU A 97 11.46 13.39 15.37
CA GLU A 97 11.92 14.54 16.15
C GLU A 97 10.91 14.96 17.25
N ARG A 98 9.62 14.75 16.99
CA ARG A 98 8.53 14.97 17.96
C ARG A 98 8.35 13.82 18.94
N GLY A 99 9.14 12.75 18.85
CA GLY A 99 9.02 11.56 19.69
C GLY A 99 7.83 10.68 19.35
N VAL A 100 7.28 10.80 18.14
CA VAL A 100 6.21 9.95 17.62
C VAL A 100 6.84 8.78 16.86
N LYS A 101 6.48 7.56 17.22
CA LYS A 101 6.99 6.35 16.58
C LYS A 101 6.38 6.15 15.20
N CYS A 102 7.18 5.64 14.25
CA CYS A 102 6.75 5.35 12.88
C CYS A 102 6.85 3.85 12.58
N ALA A 103 5.81 3.29 11.94
CA ALA A 103 5.85 1.93 11.44
C ALA A 103 5.27 1.83 10.03
N ILE A 104 5.78 0.88 9.24
CA ILE A 104 5.19 0.47 7.96
C ILE A 104 4.45 -0.85 8.16
N ALA A 105 3.18 -0.90 7.74
CA ALA A 105 2.31 -2.07 7.83
C ALA A 105 1.64 -2.33 6.46
N SER A 106 2.33 -3.07 5.59
CA SER A 106 1.96 -3.26 4.18
C SER A 106 1.54 -4.70 3.86
N SER A 107 0.64 -4.85 2.89
CA SER A 107 0.31 -6.15 2.29
C SER A 107 1.40 -6.69 1.35
N SER A 108 2.42 -5.90 1.05
CA SER A 108 3.54 -6.26 0.18
C SER A 108 4.48 -7.27 0.84
N TYR A 109 5.29 -7.97 0.03
CA TYR A 109 6.32 -8.88 0.53
C TYR A 109 7.38 -8.14 1.34
N ARG A 110 8.01 -8.84 2.28
CA ARG A 110 9.05 -8.30 3.16
C ARG A 110 10.17 -7.60 2.39
N GLU A 111 10.66 -8.25 1.33
CA GLU A 111 11.76 -7.77 0.51
C GLU A 111 11.44 -6.42 -0.16
N LEU A 112 10.18 -6.20 -0.55
CA LEU A 112 9.74 -4.93 -1.16
C LEU A 112 9.64 -3.80 -0.13
N ILE A 113 9.25 -4.13 1.10
CA ILE A 113 9.24 -3.15 2.20
C ILE A 113 10.68 -2.73 2.53
N ASP A 114 11.59 -3.70 2.63
CA ASP A 114 13.00 -3.45 2.94
C ASP A 114 13.67 -2.62 1.83
N GLU A 115 13.39 -2.92 0.55
CA GLU A 115 13.83 -2.13 -0.60
C GLU A 115 13.33 -0.68 -0.54
N LEU A 116 12.03 -0.48 -0.23
CA LEU A 116 11.48 0.86 -0.08
C LEU A 116 12.15 1.63 1.05
N VAL A 117 12.36 1.01 2.20
CA VAL A 117 13.01 1.64 3.37
C VAL A 117 14.42 2.13 3.02
N GLU A 118 15.18 1.32 2.25
CA GLU A 118 16.51 1.69 1.77
C GLU A 118 16.45 2.86 0.77
N ILE A 119 15.57 2.78 -0.23
CA ILE A 119 15.42 3.82 -1.26
C ILE A 119 14.95 5.15 -0.63
N ALA A 120 14.01 5.09 0.32
CA ALA A 120 13.50 6.28 1.01
C ALA A 120 14.48 6.87 2.04
N GLY A 121 15.53 6.15 2.43
CA GLY A 121 16.51 6.61 3.41
C GLY A 121 15.93 6.84 4.81
N ILE A 122 14.94 6.04 5.23
CA ILE A 122 14.18 6.23 6.48
C ILE A 122 14.48 5.18 7.57
N ALA A 123 15.45 4.31 7.33
CA ALA A 123 15.76 3.21 8.26
C ALA A 123 16.10 3.68 9.69
N ASP A 124 16.69 4.86 9.83
CA ASP A 124 17.12 5.45 11.11
C ASP A 124 15.98 6.11 11.90
N VAL A 125 14.84 6.38 11.27
CA VAL A 125 13.66 7.03 11.88
C VAL A 125 12.43 6.12 11.92
N LEU A 126 12.57 4.86 11.46
CA LEU A 126 11.52 3.88 11.42
C LEU A 126 11.67 2.89 12.59
N ASP A 127 10.64 2.78 13.42
CA ASP A 127 10.67 1.94 14.62
C ASP A 127 10.27 0.48 14.36
N TYR A 128 9.44 0.22 13.34
CA TYR A 128 8.96 -1.13 13.04
C TYR A 128 8.44 -1.26 11.60
N THR A 129 8.57 -2.46 11.05
CA THR A 129 7.95 -2.85 9.77
C THR A 129 7.29 -4.22 9.90
N ILE A 130 6.18 -4.42 9.17
CA ILE A 130 5.49 -5.70 9.11
C ILE A 130 4.87 -5.91 7.73
N SER A 131 5.06 -7.11 7.19
CA SER A 131 4.39 -7.58 5.97
C SER A 131 3.10 -8.33 6.32
N GLY A 132 2.06 -8.15 5.51
CA GLY A 132 0.84 -8.96 5.59
C GLY A 132 1.10 -10.46 5.40
N HIS A 133 2.18 -10.84 4.73
CA HIS A 133 2.62 -12.23 4.58
C HIS A 133 3.17 -12.85 5.87
N GLU A 134 3.46 -12.05 6.89
CA GLU A 134 3.83 -12.49 8.23
C GLU A 134 2.63 -12.64 9.17
N CYS A 135 1.43 -12.25 8.71
CA CYS A 135 0.19 -12.34 9.45
C CYS A 135 -0.58 -13.62 9.10
N SER A 136 -1.49 -14.01 9.98
CA SER A 136 -2.39 -15.14 9.75
C SER A 136 -3.48 -14.81 8.73
N ALA A 137 -3.84 -13.53 8.61
CA ALA A 137 -4.80 -13.02 7.67
C ALA A 137 -4.36 -11.65 7.11
N PHE A 138 -4.76 -11.39 5.86
CA PHE A 138 -4.55 -10.08 5.21
C PHE A 138 -5.64 -9.08 5.59
N LYS A 139 -5.40 -7.80 5.35
CA LYS A 139 -6.43 -6.75 5.39
C LYS A 139 -7.68 -7.22 4.61
N PRO A 140 -8.89 -7.11 5.13
CA PRO A 140 -9.34 -6.24 6.20
C PRO A 140 -9.26 -6.83 7.63
N ASP A 141 -8.51 -7.92 7.85
CA ASP A 141 -8.23 -8.37 9.21
C ASP A 141 -7.32 -7.35 9.90
N PRO A 142 -7.60 -6.97 11.16
CA PRO A 142 -6.83 -5.96 11.88
C PRO A 142 -5.47 -6.46 12.38
N GLU A 143 -5.12 -7.73 12.24
CA GLU A 143 -3.92 -8.36 12.82
C GLU A 143 -2.66 -7.54 12.56
N ILE A 144 -2.46 -7.08 11.32
CA ILE A 144 -1.24 -6.36 10.92
C ILE A 144 -1.03 -5.09 11.76
N TYR A 145 -2.09 -4.31 11.97
CA TYR A 145 -2.02 -3.08 12.78
C TYR A 145 -1.91 -3.39 14.26
N LEU A 146 -2.64 -4.36 14.78
CA LEU A 146 -2.55 -4.78 16.19
C LEU A 146 -1.14 -5.28 16.53
N ARG A 147 -0.50 -6.02 15.62
CA ARG A 147 0.89 -6.46 15.80
C ARG A 147 1.88 -5.32 15.77
N ALA A 148 1.70 -4.35 14.87
CA ALA A 148 2.53 -3.15 14.81
C ALA A 148 2.40 -2.33 16.09
N MET A 149 1.19 -2.05 16.57
CA MET A 149 0.93 -1.32 17.83
C MET A 149 1.57 -2.03 19.03
N LYS A 150 1.42 -3.36 19.09
CA LYS A 150 2.04 -4.17 20.15
C LYS A 150 3.57 -4.10 20.10
N ALA A 151 4.17 -4.18 18.93
CA ALA A 151 5.63 -4.09 18.76
C ALA A 151 6.15 -2.70 19.18
N LEU A 152 5.43 -1.64 18.86
CA LEU A 152 5.75 -0.28 19.27
C LEU A 152 5.47 -0.02 20.78
N GLY A 153 4.72 -0.89 21.45
CA GLY A 153 4.34 -0.70 22.86
C GLY A 153 3.40 0.48 23.08
N VAL A 154 2.46 0.71 22.15
CA VAL A 154 1.51 1.83 22.20
C VAL A 154 0.07 1.32 22.27
N ASP A 155 -0.80 2.10 22.93
CA ASP A 155 -2.22 1.80 22.98
C ASP A 155 -2.87 2.14 21.62
N PRO A 156 -3.81 1.31 21.11
CA PRO A 156 -4.54 1.64 19.91
C PRO A 156 -5.14 3.04 19.86
N ALA A 157 -5.60 3.57 21.00
CA ALA A 157 -6.14 4.93 21.09
C ALA A 157 -5.09 6.05 20.93
N GLU A 158 -3.80 5.71 20.94
CA GLU A 158 -2.67 6.61 20.76
C GLU A 158 -2.00 6.47 19.39
N CYS A 159 -2.63 5.71 18.47
CA CYS A 159 -2.13 5.45 17.13
C CYS A 159 -2.96 6.17 16.07
N LEU A 160 -2.28 6.54 14.98
CA LEU A 160 -2.89 6.98 13.74
C LEU A 160 -2.50 5.99 12.64
N VAL A 161 -3.44 5.57 11.79
CA VAL A 161 -3.12 4.80 10.58
C VAL A 161 -3.36 5.68 9.35
N ILE A 162 -2.41 5.65 8.42
CA ILE A 162 -2.50 6.30 7.13
C ILE A 162 -2.69 5.21 6.08
N GLU A 163 -3.77 5.31 5.32
CA GLU A 163 -4.22 4.30 4.37
C GLU A 163 -4.96 4.92 3.18
N ASP A 164 -4.91 4.25 2.04
CA ASP A 164 -5.63 4.65 0.83
C ASP A 164 -6.71 3.64 0.41
N SER A 165 -6.49 2.34 0.72
CA SER A 165 -7.36 1.25 0.28
C SER A 165 -8.59 1.03 1.17
N PRO A 166 -9.75 0.63 0.60
CA PRO A 166 -10.92 0.29 1.40
C PRO A 166 -10.66 -0.85 2.41
N LEU A 167 -9.87 -1.85 2.03
CA LEU A 167 -9.56 -3.00 2.89
C LEU A 167 -8.63 -2.60 4.06
N GLY A 168 -7.66 -1.75 3.80
CA GLY A 168 -6.78 -1.26 4.85
C GLY A 168 -7.47 -0.28 5.80
N ILE A 169 -8.35 0.59 5.30
CA ILE A 169 -9.20 1.46 6.12
C ILE A 169 -10.10 0.63 7.04
N GLU A 170 -10.67 -0.45 6.53
CA GLU A 170 -11.50 -1.37 7.32
C GLU A 170 -10.65 -2.08 8.39
N ALA A 171 -9.45 -2.57 8.05
CA ALA A 171 -8.52 -3.17 9.00
C ALA A 171 -8.14 -2.17 10.10
N GLY A 172 -7.82 -0.94 9.72
CA GLY A 172 -7.52 0.14 10.65
C GLY A 172 -8.67 0.40 11.61
N LYS A 173 -9.90 0.54 11.13
CA LYS A 173 -11.10 0.72 11.96
C LYS A 173 -11.33 -0.42 12.94
N ARG A 174 -11.05 -1.65 12.56
CA ARG A 174 -11.20 -2.82 13.42
C ARG A 174 -10.10 -2.95 14.46
N SER A 175 -8.93 -2.34 14.24
CA SER A 175 -7.81 -2.41 15.16
C SER A 175 -7.93 -1.46 16.35
N ALA A 176 -8.87 -0.50 16.35
CA ALA A 176 -8.94 0.57 17.32
C ALA A 176 -10.38 0.90 17.79
N PRO A 177 -10.54 1.49 19.00
CA PRO A 177 -11.85 1.89 19.50
C PRO A 177 -12.47 3.01 18.67
N ALA A 178 -13.80 3.21 18.81
CA ALA A 178 -14.68 4.05 18.00
C ALA A 178 -14.30 5.55 17.84
N SER A 179 -13.26 6.02 18.53
CA SER A 179 -12.75 7.41 18.45
C SER A 179 -11.52 7.56 17.54
N TRP A 180 -11.22 6.58 16.75
CA TRP A 180 -9.97 6.46 16.00
C TRP A 180 -9.99 7.21 14.67
N HIS A 181 -8.83 7.74 14.26
CA HIS A 181 -8.71 8.49 13.02
C HIS A 181 -7.91 7.65 12.01
N CYS A 182 -8.57 7.25 10.93
CA CYS A 182 -7.92 6.77 9.72
C CYS A 182 -7.95 7.92 8.71
N VAL A 183 -6.79 8.36 8.26
CA VAL A 183 -6.70 9.35 7.19
C VAL A 183 -6.61 8.60 5.87
N ARG A 184 -7.63 8.79 5.03
CA ARG A 184 -7.61 8.27 3.67
C ARG A 184 -6.77 9.20 2.80
N MET A 185 -5.67 8.70 2.28
CA MET A 185 -4.98 9.34 1.16
C MET A 185 -5.79 9.11 -0.11
N ARG A 186 -5.93 10.12 -0.93
CA ARG A 186 -6.50 9.96 -2.28
C ARG A 186 -5.37 9.65 -3.23
N ALA A 187 -5.46 8.54 -3.97
CA ALA A 187 -4.58 8.29 -5.09
C ALA A 187 -4.63 9.48 -6.06
N SER A 188 -3.48 9.93 -6.52
CA SER A 188 -3.40 10.95 -7.55
C SER A 188 -3.97 10.39 -8.86
N THR A 189 -5.10 10.91 -9.30
CA THR A 189 -5.74 10.51 -10.58
C THR A 189 -5.24 11.32 -11.77
N SER A 190 -4.23 12.16 -11.60
CA SER A 190 -3.79 13.06 -12.67
C SER A 190 -2.32 12.89 -13.05
N ILE A 191 -2.10 12.88 -14.36
CA ILE A 191 -0.81 12.93 -15.05
C ILE A 191 0.00 14.22 -14.71
N ASN A 192 -0.62 15.19 -14.05
CA ASN A 192 0.00 16.40 -13.54
C ASN A 192 0.28 16.22 -12.05
N ARG A 193 1.54 15.93 -11.74
CA ARG A 193 2.09 15.81 -10.40
C ARG A 193 1.95 17.13 -9.63
N GLU A 194 0.87 17.29 -8.88
CA GLU A 194 0.93 18.14 -7.69
C GLU A 194 1.25 17.21 -6.50
N PRO A 195 2.26 17.54 -5.67
CA PRO A 195 2.60 16.74 -4.50
C PRO A 195 1.38 16.66 -3.58
N MET A 196 1.03 15.45 -3.17
CA MET A 196 -0.07 15.24 -2.23
C MET A 196 0.29 15.88 -0.89
N PRO A 197 -0.50 16.84 -0.38
CA PRO A 197 -0.26 17.35 0.95
C PRO A 197 -0.57 16.25 1.96
N LEU A 198 0.42 15.83 2.74
CA LEU A 198 0.20 15.07 3.96
C LEU A 198 -0.47 16.01 4.96
N LEU A 199 -1.79 15.89 5.09
CA LEU A 199 -2.52 16.66 6.10
C LEU A 199 -2.32 16.00 7.46
N ILE A 200 -1.34 16.47 8.22
CA ILE A 200 -1.20 16.12 9.63
C ILE A 200 -2.11 17.07 10.41
N ILE A 201 -3.20 16.54 10.95
CA ILE A 201 -4.07 17.24 11.89
C ILE A 201 -3.64 16.93 13.33
#